data_b66e8c7eb8212ccbc24f1656ab255279
#
_entry.id   b66e8c7eb8212ccbc24f1656ab255279
#
_cell.length_a   1.000
_cell.length_b   1.000
_cell.length_c   1.000
_cell.angle_alpha   90.00
_cell.angle_beta   90.00
_cell.angle_gamma   90.00
#
_symmetry.space_group_name_H-M   'P 1'
#
loop_
_entity.id
_entity.type
_entity.pdbx_description
1 polymer ?
#
loop_
_entity_poly.entity_id
_entity_poly.type
_entity_poly.pdbx_seq_one_letter_code
_entity_poly.pdbx_strand_id
1 'polypeptide(L)'
;GKLQNAFPFVDNITWASHIDLKTGRPVENEGQRPAKPLPGETKGKPVEVSPPFLGGKNWNPMAYSQDTGLFYIPGNQWKEEYWTEEVNYKKGSAYLGMGFRIKRMYDDHVGTLRAMNPTTGKVVWEHKEALPLWAGVLATKGNLVFTGTGDGFFKAFDAKTGKELWKFQT
;
A
#
# COMPACT_ATOMS: atom_id res chain seq x y z
N GLY A 1 -16.60 -16.81 5.28
CA GLY A 1 -15.44 -17.46 4.68
C GLY A 1 -14.36 -17.79 5.70
N LYS A 2 -13.45 -18.68 5.36
CA LYS A 2 -12.29 -19.02 6.22
C LYS A 2 -11.05 -18.31 5.66
N LEU A 3 -10.31 -17.58 6.53
CA LEU A 3 -9.02 -17.00 6.18
C LEU A 3 -8.04 -18.14 5.85
N GLN A 4 -7.43 -18.11 4.67
CA GLN A 4 -6.47 -19.12 4.23
C GLN A 4 -5.04 -18.62 4.40
N ASN A 5 -4.75 -17.42 3.92
CA ASN A 5 -3.44 -16.82 3.90
C ASN A 5 -3.53 -15.32 4.16
N ALA A 6 -2.41 -14.74 4.60
CA ALA A 6 -2.23 -13.30 4.72
C ALA A 6 -0.76 -12.98 4.40
N PHE A 7 -0.50 -12.46 3.22
CA PHE A 7 0.85 -12.12 2.77
C PHE A 7 0.99 -10.61 2.57
N PRO A 8 2.14 -10.04 2.92
CA PRO A 8 2.44 -8.64 2.62
C PRO A 8 2.56 -8.45 1.10
N PHE A 9 2.03 -7.34 0.59
CA PHE A 9 2.16 -6.93 -0.81
C PHE A 9 2.93 -5.62 -0.99
N VAL A 10 3.38 -5.03 0.13
CA VAL A 10 4.34 -3.91 0.20
C VAL A 10 5.50 -4.28 1.09
N ASP A 11 6.60 -3.55 0.97
CA ASP A 11 7.83 -3.84 1.70
C ASP A 11 7.82 -3.23 3.11
N ASN A 12 8.73 -3.73 3.96
CA ASN A 12 9.06 -3.14 5.26
C ASN A 12 7.84 -2.78 6.13
N ILE A 13 6.92 -3.72 6.33
CA ILE A 13 5.82 -3.54 7.27
C ILE A 13 6.40 -3.51 8.68
N THR A 14 6.24 -2.40 9.41
CA THR A 14 6.84 -2.22 10.75
C THR A 14 5.84 -2.37 11.88
N TRP A 15 4.57 -2.03 11.69
CA TRP A 15 3.57 -1.98 12.75
C TRP A 15 3.06 -3.35 13.22
N ALA A 16 3.20 -4.39 12.38
CA ALA A 16 2.81 -5.75 12.71
C ALA A 16 3.81 -6.76 12.12
N SER A 17 4.06 -7.84 12.84
CA SER A 17 4.93 -8.94 12.37
C SER A 17 4.22 -9.87 11.39
N HIS A 18 2.94 -10.16 11.63
CA HIS A 18 2.11 -11.02 10.78
C HIS A 18 0.62 -10.90 11.15
N ILE A 19 -0.23 -11.55 10.36
CA ILE A 19 -1.64 -11.76 10.70
C ILE A 19 -1.79 -13.17 11.28
N ASP A 20 -2.32 -13.29 12.49
CA ASP A 20 -2.69 -14.56 13.06
C ASP A 20 -3.85 -15.18 12.25
N LEU A 21 -3.59 -16.28 11.56
CA LEU A 21 -4.58 -16.91 10.68
C LEU A 21 -5.78 -17.54 11.43
N LYS A 22 -5.67 -17.78 12.74
CA LYS A 22 -6.76 -18.30 13.57
C LYS A 22 -7.76 -17.21 13.92
N THR A 23 -7.26 -16.04 14.29
CA THR A 23 -8.08 -14.92 14.74
C THR A 23 -8.36 -13.88 13.65
N GLY A 24 -7.56 -13.87 12.59
CA GLY A 24 -7.59 -12.85 11.54
C GLY A 24 -7.05 -11.49 11.99
N ARG A 25 -6.41 -11.42 13.14
CA ARG A 25 -5.92 -10.16 13.72
C ARG A 25 -4.41 -9.99 13.49
N PRO A 26 -3.94 -8.75 13.31
CA PRO A 26 -2.51 -8.47 13.26
C PRO A 26 -1.86 -8.71 14.63
N VAL A 27 -0.64 -9.23 14.61
CA VAL A 27 0.25 -9.28 15.76
C VAL A 27 1.12 -8.02 15.70
N GLU A 28 0.74 -7.01 16.50
CA GLU A 28 1.38 -5.70 16.49
C GLU A 28 2.79 -5.75 17.08
N ASN A 29 3.69 -4.95 16.53
CA ASN A 29 5.02 -4.75 17.08
C ASN A 29 5.00 -3.66 18.16
N GLU A 30 5.78 -3.84 19.21
CA GLU A 30 5.92 -2.84 20.26
C GLU A 30 6.54 -1.53 19.75
N GLY A 31 6.19 -0.41 20.39
CA GLY A 31 6.75 0.91 20.07
C GLY A 31 6.23 1.55 18.78
N GLN A 32 5.28 0.92 18.09
CA GLN A 32 4.73 1.44 16.83
C GLN A 32 3.52 2.38 17.02
N ARG A 33 3.11 2.61 18.27
CA ARG A 33 2.06 3.59 18.62
C ARG A 33 2.69 4.81 19.29
N PRO A 34 2.41 6.04 18.83
CA PRO A 34 2.93 7.24 19.47
C PRO A 34 2.27 7.42 20.85
N ALA A 35 3.06 7.85 21.81
CA ALA A 35 2.55 8.22 23.13
C ALA A 35 1.69 9.49 23.06
N LYS A 36 0.81 9.67 24.04
CA LYS A 36 0.10 10.93 24.22
C LYS A 36 1.11 12.05 24.55
N PRO A 37 0.79 13.32 24.21
CA PRO A 37 1.59 14.46 24.68
C PRO A 37 1.73 14.44 26.21
N LEU A 38 2.88 14.83 26.70
CA LEU A 38 3.08 15.05 28.11
C LEU A 38 2.39 16.35 28.59
N PRO A 39 2.14 16.54 29.89
CA PRO A 39 1.58 17.76 30.41
C PRO A 39 2.36 19.01 29.95
N GLY A 40 1.69 19.94 29.29
CA GLY A 40 2.28 21.14 28.72
C GLY A 40 2.78 20.99 27.29
N GLU A 41 2.75 19.78 26.71
CA GLU A 41 3.07 19.55 25.29
C GLU A 41 1.81 19.48 24.45
N THR A 42 1.88 19.97 23.20
CA THR A 42 0.77 19.90 22.23
C THR A 42 0.90 18.70 21.31
N LYS A 43 2.06 18.03 21.29
CA LYS A 43 2.38 16.90 20.42
C LYS A 43 3.06 15.79 21.18
N GLY A 44 2.68 14.57 20.90
CA GLY A 44 3.37 13.38 21.39
C GLY A 44 4.68 13.13 20.62
N LYS A 45 5.52 12.24 21.14
CA LYS A 45 6.78 11.84 20.48
C LYS A 45 6.46 11.13 19.16
N PRO A 46 7.08 11.56 18.03
CA PRO A 46 6.86 10.90 16.73
C PRO A 46 7.35 9.46 16.69
N VAL A 47 6.63 8.64 15.92
CA VAL A 47 6.99 7.24 15.60
C VAL A 47 6.96 7.08 14.09
N GLU A 48 7.93 6.38 13.52
CA GLU A 48 7.96 6.05 12.10
C GLU A 48 7.33 4.66 11.88
N VAL A 49 6.35 4.57 10.96
CA VAL A 49 5.67 3.33 10.60
C VAL A 49 5.58 3.14 9.09
N SER A 50 5.51 1.89 8.67
CA SER A 50 5.27 1.49 7.30
C SER A 50 4.29 0.31 7.25
N PRO A 51 3.32 0.34 6.32
CA PRO A 51 2.87 1.49 5.53
C PRO A 51 2.25 2.59 6.39
N PRO A 52 2.04 3.81 5.82
CA PRO A 52 1.39 4.92 6.51
C PRO A 52 -0.10 4.68 6.72
N PHE A 53 -0.80 5.62 7.37
CA PHE A 53 -2.25 5.54 7.59
C PHE A 53 -3.05 5.45 6.28
N LEU A 54 -2.49 5.90 5.16
CA LEU A 54 -3.07 5.72 3.82
C LEU A 54 -3.02 4.26 3.34
N GLY A 55 -2.24 3.40 4.02
CA GLY A 55 -2.02 2.02 3.63
C GLY A 55 -1.01 1.85 2.50
N GLY A 56 -0.55 0.64 2.28
CA GLY A 56 0.21 0.26 1.08
C GLY A 56 -0.67 0.18 -0.16
N LYS A 57 -1.99 0.11 0.03
CA LYS A 57 -3.06 0.18 -0.96
C LYS A 57 -4.30 0.74 -0.26
N ASN A 58 -5.12 1.49 -0.99
CA ASN A 58 -6.37 2.03 -0.48
C ASN A 58 -7.57 1.43 -1.26
N TRP A 59 -8.56 2.21 -1.62
CA TRP A 59 -9.80 1.79 -2.31
C TRP A 59 -9.60 1.36 -3.78
N ASN A 60 -8.51 1.73 -4.42
CA ASN A 60 -8.20 1.37 -5.80
C ASN A 60 -8.22 -0.16 -5.99
N PRO A 61 -9.05 -0.71 -6.92
CA PRO A 61 -9.22 -2.15 -7.05
C PRO A 61 -7.98 -2.85 -7.61
N MET A 62 -7.71 -4.04 -7.10
CA MET A 62 -6.80 -5.01 -7.70
C MET A 62 -7.58 -5.98 -8.60
N ALA A 63 -6.88 -6.73 -9.44
CA ALA A 63 -7.46 -7.72 -10.33
C ALA A 63 -6.93 -9.13 -10.04
N TYR A 64 -7.70 -10.15 -10.38
CA TYR A 64 -7.29 -11.54 -10.38
C TYR A 64 -7.52 -12.15 -11.75
N SER A 65 -6.57 -12.92 -12.26
CA SER A 65 -6.73 -13.70 -13.47
C SER A 65 -6.73 -15.18 -13.17
N GLN A 66 -7.77 -15.88 -13.55
CA GLN A 66 -7.86 -17.34 -13.42
C GLN A 66 -6.83 -18.06 -14.33
N ASP A 67 -6.51 -17.47 -15.49
CA ASP A 67 -5.61 -18.07 -16.46
C ASP A 67 -4.14 -18.05 -15.96
N THR A 68 -3.75 -17.04 -15.19
CA THR A 68 -2.41 -16.96 -14.60
C THR A 68 -2.36 -17.42 -13.15
N GLY A 69 -3.50 -17.47 -12.46
CA GLY A 69 -3.61 -17.73 -11.03
C GLY A 69 -3.00 -16.62 -10.14
N LEU A 70 -2.85 -15.40 -10.67
CA LEU A 70 -2.19 -14.29 -10.00
C LEU A 70 -3.15 -13.15 -9.66
N PHE A 71 -2.91 -12.51 -8.51
CA PHE A 71 -3.39 -11.17 -8.22
C PHE A 71 -2.45 -10.12 -8.79
N TYR A 72 -3.03 -9.06 -9.36
CA TYR A 72 -2.31 -7.86 -9.80
C TYR A 72 -2.68 -6.72 -8.87
N ILE A 73 -1.69 -6.27 -8.10
CA ILE A 73 -1.90 -5.42 -6.93
C ILE A 73 -1.18 -4.10 -7.14
N PRO A 74 -1.92 -2.97 -7.25
CA PRO A 74 -1.30 -1.66 -7.23
C PRO A 74 -0.96 -1.31 -5.78
N GLY A 75 0.30 -1.13 -5.47
CA GLY A 75 0.81 -0.81 -4.13
C GLY A 75 1.65 0.45 -4.12
N ASN A 76 1.83 1.02 -2.93
CA ASN A 76 2.68 2.18 -2.72
C ASN A 76 3.70 1.89 -1.63
N GLN A 77 4.98 2.09 -1.97
CA GLN A 77 6.13 1.88 -1.11
C GLN A 77 6.47 3.19 -0.40
N TRP A 78 5.80 3.46 0.68
CA TRP A 78 5.97 4.64 1.50
C TRP A 78 5.85 4.34 2.97
N LYS A 79 6.26 5.28 3.78
CA LYS A 79 6.22 5.26 5.24
C LYS A 79 5.76 6.60 5.77
N GLU A 80 5.46 6.67 7.04
CA GLU A 80 5.15 7.93 7.69
C GLU A 80 5.83 8.05 9.04
N GLU A 81 6.11 9.28 9.39
CA GLU A 81 6.35 9.72 10.76
C GLU A 81 5.05 10.35 11.26
N TYR A 82 4.51 9.86 12.37
CA TYR A 82 3.26 10.37 12.93
C TYR A 82 3.36 10.53 14.44
N TRP A 83 2.55 11.43 14.96
CA TRP A 83 2.48 11.75 16.38
C TRP A 83 1.05 12.05 16.78
N THR A 84 0.72 11.89 18.07
CA THR A 84 -0.57 12.31 18.61
C THR A 84 -0.59 13.82 18.81
N GLU A 85 -1.73 14.46 18.55
CA GLU A 85 -2.00 15.88 18.82
C GLU A 85 -3.26 16.01 19.64
N GLU A 86 -3.41 17.15 20.34
CA GLU A 86 -4.65 17.50 20.97
C GLU A 86 -5.77 17.65 19.92
N VAL A 87 -6.93 17.05 20.22
CA VAL A 87 -8.06 17.02 19.30
C VAL A 87 -8.89 18.29 19.44
N ASN A 88 -8.72 19.23 18.52
CA ASN A 88 -9.48 20.46 18.47
C ASN A 88 -10.30 20.53 17.19
N TYR A 89 -11.64 20.54 17.30
CA TYR A 89 -12.50 20.67 16.14
C TYR A 89 -12.33 22.03 15.48
N LYS A 90 -12.05 22.01 14.16
CA LYS A 90 -12.02 23.18 13.31
C LYS A 90 -12.80 22.90 12.04
N LYS A 91 -13.85 23.68 11.79
CA LYS A 91 -14.68 23.53 10.58
C LYS A 91 -13.83 23.60 9.31
N GLY A 92 -14.01 22.63 8.41
CA GLY A 92 -13.27 22.55 7.14
C GLY A 92 -11.85 21.96 7.23
N SER A 93 -11.41 21.51 8.41
CA SER A 93 -10.13 20.82 8.60
C SER A 93 -10.34 19.36 8.95
N ALA A 94 -9.35 18.53 8.65
CA ALA A 94 -9.35 17.12 9.08
C ALA A 94 -9.36 17.02 10.61
N TYR A 95 -10.16 16.10 11.15
CA TYR A 95 -10.33 15.85 12.58
C TYR A 95 -9.71 14.50 12.95
N LEU A 96 -8.39 14.44 13.01
CA LEU A 96 -7.63 13.20 13.11
C LEU A 96 -7.05 12.93 14.51
N GLY A 97 -6.78 13.98 15.31
CA GLY A 97 -6.07 13.86 16.58
C GLY A 97 -4.62 13.41 16.41
N MET A 98 -4.07 13.56 15.22
CA MET A 98 -2.69 13.22 14.87
C MET A 98 -2.14 14.19 13.84
N GLY A 99 -0.82 14.43 13.94
CA GLY A 99 -0.03 14.99 12.86
C GLY A 99 0.78 13.89 12.19
N PHE A 100 1.14 14.08 10.93
CA PHE A 100 1.89 13.09 10.16
C PHE A 100 2.75 13.73 9.07
N ARG A 101 3.76 12.97 8.62
CA ARG A 101 4.59 13.29 7.47
C ARG A 101 4.82 12.03 6.67
N ILE A 102 4.27 11.97 5.46
CA ILE A 102 4.50 10.87 4.52
C ILE A 102 5.90 11.01 3.92
N LYS A 103 6.63 9.90 3.86
CA LYS A 103 7.98 9.81 3.31
C LYS A 103 8.04 8.69 2.26
N ARG A 104 8.86 8.89 1.25
CA ARG A 104 9.20 7.82 0.31
C ARG A 104 10.00 6.73 1.03
N MET A 105 9.84 5.48 0.64
CA MET A 105 10.66 4.38 1.13
C MET A 105 11.91 4.19 0.27
N TYR A 106 11.79 4.47 -1.03
CA TYR A 106 12.83 4.35 -2.04
C TYR A 106 12.99 5.66 -2.82
N ASP A 107 14.20 5.92 -3.32
CA ASP A 107 14.50 7.16 -4.07
C ASP A 107 13.97 7.10 -5.51
N ASP A 108 13.94 5.90 -6.11
CA ASP A 108 13.62 5.66 -7.51
C ASP A 108 12.12 5.48 -7.77
N HIS A 109 11.33 5.03 -6.79
CA HIS A 109 9.91 4.74 -6.97
C HIS A 109 9.08 4.91 -5.70
N VAL A 110 7.77 5.06 -5.90
CA VAL A 110 6.74 4.95 -4.84
C VAL A 110 5.71 3.90 -5.23
N GLY A 111 5.18 3.98 -6.45
CA GLY A 111 4.21 3.03 -6.95
C GLY A 111 4.84 1.70 -7.35
N THR A 112 4.12 0.62 -7.11
CA THR A 112 4.47 -0.72 -7.60
C THR A 112 3.22 -1.42 -8.11
N LEU A 113 3.32 -2.05 -9.28
CA LEU A 113 2.34 -3.02 -9.75
C LEU A 113 2.95 -4.40 -9.58
N ARG A 114 2.40 -5.22 -8.66
CA ARG A 114 2.91 -6.56 -8.35
C ARG A 114 1.96 -7.64 -8.83
N ALA A 115 2.48 -8.64 -9.54
CA ALA A 115 1.78 -9.89 -9.75
C ALA A 115 2.18 -10.89 -8.66
N MET A 116 1.20 -11.32 -7.88
CA MET A 116 1.45 -12.12 -6.68
C MET A 116 0.63 -13.40 -6.68
N ASN A 117 1.28 -14.51 -6.36
CA ASN A 117 0.61 -15.78 -6.19
C ASN A 117 -0.13 -15.81 -4.83
N PRO A 118 -1.47 -15.95 -4.80
CA PRO A 118 -2.26 -15.89 -3.57
C PRO A 118 -2.05 -17.08 -2.63
N THR A 119 -1.52 -18.20 -3.14
CA THR A 119 -1.29 -19.40 -2.33
C THR A 119 0.04 -19.35 -1.61
N THR A 120 1.07 -18.79 -2.25
CA THR A 120 2.45 -18.79 -1.72
C THR A 120 2.92 -17.43 -1.23
N GLY A 121 2.23 -16.35 -1.57
CA GLY A 121 2.67 -14.98 -1.31
C GLY A 121 3.84 -14.51 -2.18
N LYS A 122 4.30 -15.35 -3.12
CA LYS A 122 5.44 -15.01 -3.98
C LYS A 122 5.05 -13.93 -4.99
N VAL A 123 5.84 -12.86 -5.05
CA VAL A 123 5.80 -11.88 -6.14
C VAL A 123 6.48 -12.51 -7.35
N VAL A 124 5.73 -12.67 -8.44
CA VAL A 124 6.21 -13.28 -9.70
C VAL A 124 6.93 -12.25 -10.54
N TRP A 125 6.35 -11.04 -10.63
CA TRP A 125 6.97 -9.88 -11.25
C TRP A 125 6.50 -8.58 -10.57
N GLU A 126 7.29 -7.55 -10.76
CA GLU A 126 7.03 -6.20 -10.26
C GLU A 126 7.36 -5.17 -11.33
N HIS A 127 6.49 -4.19 -11.49
CA HIS A 127 6.75 -2.97 -12.25
C HIS A 127 6.74 -1.77 -11.28
N LYS A 128 7.73 -0.90 -11.40
CA LYS A 128 7.94 0.26 -10.53
C LYS A 128 7.53 1.56 -11.20
N GLU A 129 6.89 2.45 -10.46
CA GLU A 129 6.49 3.78 -10.90
C GLU A 129 7.05 4.85 -9.97
N ALA A 130 7.55 5.94 -10.55
CA ALA A 130 8.09 7.05 -9.77
C ALA A 130 7.04 7.73 -8.88
N LEU A 131 5.78 7.75 -9.31
CA LEU A 131 4.65 8.33 -8.60
C LEU A 131 3.76 7.23 -7.98
N PRO A 132 2.97 7.56 -6.93
CA PRO A 132 2.04 6.62 -6.35
C PRO A 132 1.03 6.07 -7.37
N LEU A 133 0.71 4.78 -7.26
CA LEU A 133 -0.36 4.15 -8.03
C LEU A 133 -1.70 4.30 -7.30
N TRP A 134 -2.56 5.19 -7.83
CA TRP A 134 -3.93 5.42 -7.33
C TRP A 134 -5.00 4.84 -8.24
N ALA A 135 -4.63 4.43 -9.45
CA ALA A 135 -5.56 3.79 -10.37
C ALA A 135 -5.86 2.34 -9.97
N GLY A 136 -7.01 1.87 -10.40
CA GLY A 136 -7.33 0.45 -10.34
C GLY A 136 -6.59 -0.36 -11.39
N VAL A 137 -6.67 -1.68 -11.27
CA VAL A 137 -6.08 -2.64 -12.19
C VAL A 137 -7.18 -3.44 -12.87
N LEU A 138 -7.05 -3.65 -14.17
CA LEU A 138 -7.89 -4.54 -14.97
C LEU A 138 -7.04 -5.66 -15.54
N ALA A 139 -7.42 -6.92 -15.31
CA ALA A 139 -6.86 -8.09 -15.98
C ALA A 139 -7.84 -8.63 -17.01
N THR A 140 -7.37 -9.03 -18.17
CA THR A 140 -8.18 -9.57 -19.25
C THR A 140 -7.84 -11.01 -19.60
N LYS A 141 -8.78 -11.72 -20.22
CA LYS A 141 -8.55 -13.08 -20.74
C LYS A 141 -7.50 -13.11 -21.86
N GLY A 142 -7.22 -11.97 -22.50
CA GLY A 142 -6.18 -11.82 -23.51
C GLY A 142 -4.77 -11.73 -22.95
N ASN A 143 -4.51 -12.11 -21.71
CA ASN A 143 -3.21 -12.05 -21.04
C ASN A 143 -2.65 -10.62 -20.89
N LEU A 144 -3.54 -9.63 -20.73
CA LEU A 144 -3.16 -8.23 -20.53
C LEU A 144 -3.59 -7.74 -19.16
N VAL A 145 -2.76 -6.89 -18.57
CA VAL A 145 -3.04 -6.15 -17.34
C VAL A 145 -2.93 -4.65 -17.64
N PHE A 146 -3.93 -3.89 -17.25
CA PHE A 146 -4.01 -2.44 -17.47
C PHE A 146 -4.03 -1.68 -16.15
N THR A 147 -3.34 -0.55 -16.11
CA THR A 147 -3.45 0.44 -15.03
C THR A 147 -3.14 1.85 -15.52
N GLY A 148 -3.60 2.85 -14.80
CA GLY A 148 -3.20 4.25 -14.98
C GLY A 148 -2.05 4.62 -14.06
N THR A 149 -1.24 5.59 -14.45
CA THR A 149 -0.11 6.09 -13.67
C THR A 149 -0.28 7.57 -13.30
N GLY A 150 0.40 8.02 -12.24
CA GLY A 150 0.27 9.37 -11.73
C GLY A 150 0.79 10.48 -12.66
N ASP A 151 1.61 10.13 -13.64
CA ASP A 151 2.12 11.01 -14.72
C ASP A 151 1.22 11.04 -15.95
N GLY A 152 0.01 10.46 -15.85
CA GLY A 152 -1.04 10.55 -16.87
C GLY A 152 -0.92 9.51 -17.98
N PHE A 153 -0.20 8.39 -17.79
CA PHE A 153 -0.21 7.30 -18.74
C PHE A 153 -1.24 6.24 -18.39
N PHE A 154 -1.86 5.67 -19.41
CA PHE A 154 -2.56 4.41 -19.34
C PHE A 154 -1.67 3.34 -19.98
N LYS A 155 -1.34 2.29 -19.22
CA LYS A 155 -0.35 1.28 -19.61
C LYS A 155 -0.95 -0.11 -19.68
N ALA A 156 -0.42 -0.92 -20.59
CA ALA A 156 -0.73 -2.35 -20.73
C ALA A 156 0.53 -3.19 -20.54
N PHE A 157 0.39 -4.25 -19.76
CA PHE A 157 1.46 -5.19 -19.44
C PHE A 157 1.06 -6.62 -19.83
N ASP A 158 2.06 -7.43 -20.20
CA ASP A 158 1.88 -8.88 -20.27
C ASP A 158 1.62 -9.44 -18.86
N ALA A 159 0.53 -10.16 -18.70
CA ALA A 159 0.07 -10.62 -17.39
C ALA A 159 1.01 -11.64 -16.73
N LYS A 160 1.78 -12.42 -17.51
CA LYS A 160 2.70 -13.45 -17.00
C LYS A 160 4.07 -12.90 -16.65
N THR A 161 4.54 -11.90 -17.40
CA THR A 161 5.93 -11.43 -17.32
C THR A 161 6.09 -10.04 -16.76
N GLY A 162 5.02 -9.21 -16.73
CA GLY A 162 5.07 -7.81 -16.34
C GLY A 162 5.74 -6.90 -17.37
N LYS A 163 6.06 -7.41 -18.57
CA LYS A 163 6.63 -6.59 -19.64
C LYS A 163 5.62 -5.52 -20.07
N GLU A 164 6.00 -4.24 -20.06
CA GLU A 164 5.20 -3.16 -20.65
C GLU A 164 5.12 -3.39 -22.17
N LEU A 165 3.89 -3.51 -22.67
CA LEU A 165 3.60 -3.77 -24.07
C LEU A 165 3.13 -2.51 -24.80
N TRP A 166 2.47 -1.63 -24.10
CA TRP A 166 1.87 -0.44 -24.65
C TRP A 166 1.62 0.62 -23.59
N LYS A 167 1.67 1.87 -23.99
CA LYS A 167 1.27 3.02 -23.19
C LYS A 167 0.66 4.12 -24.04
N PHE A 168 -0.24 4.87 -23.45
CA PHE A 168 -0.92 6.01 -24.05
C PHE A 168 -0.98 7.16 -23.04
N GLN A 169 -0.63 8.35 -23.48
CA GLN A 169 -0.74 9.57 -22.67
C GLN A 169 -2.20 10.04 -22.71
N THR A 170 -2.86 10.14 -21.55
CA THR A 170 -4.26 10.58 -21.39
C THR A 170 -4.37 12.10 -21.26
#